data_d81a0c530bfb2b11353d45139b8eeaa5
#
_entry.id   d81a0c530bfb2b11353d45139b8eeaa5
#
_cell.length_a   1.000
_cell.length_b   1.000
_cell.length_c   1.000
_cell.angle_alpha   90.00
_cell.angle_beta   90.00
_cell.angle_gamma   90.00
#
_symmetry.space_group_name_H-M   'P 1'
#
loop_
_entity.id
_entity.type
_entity.pdbx_description
1 polymer ?
#
loop_
_entity_poly.entity_id
_entity_poly.type
_entity_poly.pdbx_seq_one_letter_code
_entity_poly.pdbx_strand_id
1 'polypeptide(L)'
;MVQKIVNLIGLAGQSCAGKNIVADFLEEKGYVVIDADKVAHIVLQEKSEAVITRFSPHAEKRGLPLRASDGSLDRKALSILLFSEPALLAEHEAYILPKIEVCIRNLIKTALTEQPNRPVVLNAPTLHKTSLTSECSFILYIKAPFLIRLIRGKKRDGLPFCRLIARFLQQRDFFAQYLSQNADIVSVVNARSVQSLRKKIERVLREKGF
;
A
#
# COMPACT_ATOMS: atom_id res chain seq x y z
N MET A 1 18.06 -10.59 -14.13
CA MET A 1 18.03 -9.24 -13.49
C MET A 1 16.69 -8.61 -13.84
N VAL A 2 15.91 -8.16 -12.87
CA VAL A 2 14.67 -7.38 -13.13
C VAL A 2 15.10 -5.99 -13.60
N GLN A 3 14.58 -5.55 -14.74
CA GLN A 3 14.88 -4.22 -15.27
C GLN A 3 14.13 -3.17 -14.45
N LYS A 4 14.86 -2.25 -13.83
CA LYS A 4 14.24 -1.12 -13.12
C LYS A 4 13.59 -0.17 -14.12
N ILE A 5 12.39 0.28 -13.80
CA ILE A 5 11.69 1.30 -14.58
C ILE A 5 12.26 2.66 -14.18
N VAL A 6 12.95 3.29 -15.09
CA VAL A 6 13.40 4.69 -14.92
C VAL A 6 12.16 5.56 -14.71
N ASN A 7 12.19 6.47 -13.74
CA ASN A 7 11.07 7.33 -13.35
C ASN A 7 9.93 6.67 -12.54
N LEU A 8 10.12 5.46 -11.97
CA LEU A 8 9.17 4.86 -11.05
C LEU A 8 9.69 4.93 -9.61
N ILE A 9 8.97 5.60 -8.73
CA ILE A 9 9.26 5.71 -7.29
C ILE A 9 8.25 4.89 -6.51
N GLY A 10 8.72 3.97 -5.67
CA GLY A 10 7.87 3.32 -4.67
C GLY A 10 7.67 4.23 -3.46
N LEU A 11 6.44 4.49 -3.04
CA LEU A 11 6.13 5.21 -1.81
C LEU A 11 5.50 4.26 -0.80
N ALA A 12 6.26 3.94 0.23
CA ALA A 12 5.85 3.05 1.30
C ALA A 12 6.03 3.71 2.67
N GLY A 13 5.60 3.05 3.72
CA GLY A 13 5.82 3.58 5.06
C GLY A 13 4.87 3.01 6.10
N GLN A 14 5.22 3.27 7.35
CA GLN A 14 4.45 2.82 8.50
C GLN A 14 3.06 3.45 8.55
N SER A 15 2.09 2.72 9.10
CA SER A 15 0.75 3.28 9.35
C SER A 15 0.83 4.57 10.17
N CYS A 16 0.05 5.58 9.78
CA CYS A 16 0.02 6.92 10.39
C CYS A 16 1.36 7.69 10.34
N ALA A 17 2.34 7.26 9.54
CA ALA A 17 3.60 7.99 9.36
C ALA A 17 3.47 9.25 8.48
N GLY A 18 2.38 9.41 7.74
CA GLY A 18 2.15 10.56 6.85
C GLY A 18 2.47 10.29 5.38
N LYS A 19 2.42 9.03 4.96
CA LYS A 19 2.63 8.62 3.56
C LYS A 19 1.73 9.39 2.58
N ASN A 20 0.44 9.54 2.88
CA ASN A 20 -0.51 10.23 2.01
C ASN A 20 -0.16 11.73 1.86
N ILE A 21 0.31 12.40 2.92
CA ILE A 21 0.81 13.79 2.81
C ILE A 21 1.95 13.90 1.79
N VAL A 22 2.79 12.86 1.71
CA VAL A 22 3.86 12.81 0.72
C VAL A 22 3.31 12.53 -0.66
N ALA A 23 2.32 11.63 -0.80
CA ALA A 23 1.65 11.36 -2.06
C ALA A 23 1.00 12.63 -2.63
N ASP A 24 0.20 13.33 -1.82
CA ASP A 24 -0.45 14.60 -2.19
C ASP A 24 0.59 15.66 -2.59
N PHE A 25 1.68 15.78 -1.84
CA PHE A 25 2.76 16.71 -2.16
C PHE A 25 3.47 16.38 -3.50
N LEU A 26 3.68 15.10 -3.80
CA LEU A 26 4.28 14.70 -5.07
C LEU A 26 3.32 14.96 -6.24
N GLU A 27 2.02 14.76 -6.04
CA GLU A 27 0.99 15.12 -7.03
C GLU A 27 0.95 16.64 -7.29
N GLU A 28 1.03 17.49 -6.24
CA GLU A 28 1.18 18.94 -6.35
C GLU A 28 2.43 19.34 -7.16
N LYS A 29 3.49 18.52 -7.11
CA LYS A 29 4.74 18.71 -7.88
C LYS A 29 4.65 18.20 -9.31
N GLY A 30 3.53 17.66 -9.73
CA GLY A 30 3.29 17.16 -11.08
C GLY A 30 3.70 15.70 -11.31
N TYR A 31 3.97 14.93 -10.27
CA TYR A 31 4.17 13.49 -10.38
C TYR A 31 2.84 12.78 -10.61
N VAL A 32 2.87 11.66 -11.33
CA VAL A 32 1.67 10.82 -11.48
C VAL A 32 1.61 9.85 -10.30
N VAL A 33 0.62 9.99 -9.44
CA VAL A 33 0.48 9.13 -8.26
C VAL A 33 -0.53 8.02 -8.52
N ILE A 34 -0.08 6.76 -8.43
CA ILE A 34 -0.91 5.56 -8.49
C ILE A 34 -1.10 5.03 -7.07
N ASP A 35 -2.33 5.02 -6.59
CA ASP A 35 -2.69 4.50 -5.28
C ASP A 35 -3.05 3.01 -5.37
N ALA A 36 -2.16 2.14 -4.88
CA ALA A 36 -2.34 0.69 -4.93
C ALA A 36 -3.54 0.20 -4.11
N ASP A 37 -3.92 0.91 -3.03
CA ASP A 37 -5.10 0.55 -2.23
C ASP A 37 -6.39 0.79 -3.04
N LYS A 38 -6.44 1.88 -3.84
CA LYS A 38 -7.56 2.15 -4.76
C LYS A 38 -7.62 1.10 -5.87
N VAL A 39 -6.47 0.74 -6.46
CA VAL A 39 -6.40 -0.30 -7.49
C VAL A 39 -6.84 -1.65 -6.93
N ALA A 40 -6.35 -2.03 -5.75
CA ALA A 40 -6.76 -3.27 -5.08
C ALA A 40 -8.27 -3.32 -4.84
N HIS A 41 -8.88 -2.17 -4.52
CA HIS A 41 -10.32 -2.05 -4.32
C HIS A 41 -11.10 -2.31 -5.61
N ILE A 42 -10.68 -1.71 -6.73
CA ILE A 42 -11.30 -1.90 -8.04
C ILE A 42 -11.19 -3.37 -8.47
N VAL A 43 -9.98 -3.94 -8.39
CA VAL A 43 -9.73 -5.35 -8.77
C VAL A 43 -10.55 -6.31 -7.89
N LEU A 44 -10.64 -6.05 -6.58
CA LEU A 44 -11.47 -6.87 -5.70
C LEU A 44 -12.96 -6.78 -6.05
N GLN A 45 -13.44 -5.62 -6.45
CA GLN A 45 -14.83 -5.43 -6.89
C GLN A 45 -15.09 -6.18 -8.21
N GLU A 46 -14.21 -6.09 -9.19
CA GLU A 46 -14.29 -6.83 -10.45
C GLU A 46 -14.25 -8.35 -10.27
N LYS A 47 -13.53 -8.83 -9.27
CA LYS A 47 -13.36 -10.25 -8.96
C LYS A 47 -14.25 -10.73 -7.82
N SER A 48 -15.23 -9.92 -7.40
CA SER A 48 -16.07 -10.18 -6.23
C SER A 48 -16.77 -11.54 -6.31
N GLU A 49 -17.37 -11.90 -7.44
CA GLU A 49 -18.06 -13.19 -7.62
C GLU A 49 -17.10 -14.38 -7.45
N ALA A 50 -15.91 -14.31 -8.05
CA ALA A 50 -14.94 -15.38 -7.92
C ALA A 50 -14.41 -15.51 -6.47
N VAL A 51 -14.27 -14.38 -5.77
CA VAL A 51 -13.87 -14.36 -4.35
C VAL A 51 -14.99 -14.93 -3.49
N ILE A 52 -16.24 -14.54 -3.71
CA ILE A 52 -17.40 -15.08 -2.98
C ILE A 52 -17.45 -16.60 -3.19
N THR A 53 -17.46 -17.08 -4.44
CA THR A 53 -17.53 -18.52 -4.76
C THR A 53 -16.41 -19.30 -4.08
N ARG A 54 -15.19 -18.77 -4.09
CA ARG A 54 -14.00 -19.42 -3.53
C ARG A 54 -14.05 -19.54 -2.00
N PHE A 55 -14.49 -18.50 -1.32
CA PHE A 55 -14.43 -18.40 0.14
C PHE A 55 -15.75 -18.67 0.87
N SER A 56 -16.89 -18.74 0.18
CA SER A 56 -18.20 -19.07 0.79
C SER A 56 -18.19 -20.36 1.61
N PRO A 57 -17.57 -21.48 1.16
CA PRO A 57 -17.57 -22.71 1.97
C PRO A 57 -16.89 -22.54 3.35
N HIS A 58 -15.90 -21.65 3.44
CA HIS A 58 -15.24 -21.34 4.72
C HIS A 58 -16.04 -20.34 5.56
N ALA A 59 -16.72 -19.41 4.91
CA ALA A 59 -17.53 -18.38 5.53
C ALA A 59 -18.80 -18.96 6.14
N GLU A 60 -19.50 -19.86 5.42
CA GLU A 60 -20.73 -20.53 5.86
C GLU A 60 -20.51 -21.35 7.14
N LYS A 61 -19.38 -22.08 7.23
CA LYS A 61 -19.01 -22.82 8.46
C LYS A 61 -18.89 -21.92 9.70
N ARG A 62 -18.76 -20.61 9.51
CA ARG A 62 -18.62 -19.60 10.57
C ARG A 62 -19.82 -18.66 10.70
N GLY A 63 -20.89 -18.92 9.95
CA GLY A 63 -22.06 -18.04 9.92
C GLY A 63 -21.74 -16.61 9.42
N LEU A 64 -20.76 -16.46 8.53
CA LEU A 64 -20.31 -15.17 7.98
C LEU A 64 -20.74 -15.09 6.50
N PRO A 65 -21.91 -14.53 6.16
CA PRO A 65 -22.30 -14.36 4.78
C PRO A 65 -21.34 -13.37 4.08
N LEU A 66 -20.77 -13.79 2.93
CA LEU A 66 -19.90 -12.93 2.13
C LEU A 66 -20.66 -12.03 1.14
N ARG A 67 -21.99 -12.22 1.00
CA ARG A 67 -22.86 -11.35 0.23
C ARG A 67 -23.55 -10.34 1.14
N ALA A 68 -23.47 -9.08 0.79
CA ALA A 68 -24.30 -8.04 1.36
C ALA A 68 -25.74 -8.14 0.86
N SER A 69 -26.64 -7.36 1.43
CA SER A 69 -28.07 -7.35 1.05
C SER A 69 -28.35 -6.92 -0.39
N ASP A 70 -27.43 -6.15 -0.98
CA ASP A 70 -27.46 -5.70 -2.38
C ASP A 70 -26.81 -6.70 -3.35
N GLY A 71 -26.40 -7.88 -2.87
CA GLY A 71 -25.72 -8.91 -3.65
C GLY A 71 -24.20 -8.71 -3.83
N SER A 72 -23.66 -7.58 -3.45
CA SER A 72 -22.23 -7.29 -3.55
C SER A 72 -21.40 -8.05 -2.50
N LEU A 73 -20.07 -8.04 -2.67
CA LEU A 73 -19.16 -8.64 -1.70
C LEU A 73 -19.13 -7.84 -0.39
N ASP A 74 -19.49 -8.47 0.72
CA ASP A 74 -19.24 -7.92 2.06
C ASP A 74 -17.76 -8.01 2.42
N ARG A 75 -17.04 -6.92 2.17
CA ARG A 75 -15.60 -6.81 2.43
C ARG A 75 -15.26 -6.90 3.91
N LYS A 76 -16.18 -6.50 4.79
CA LYS A 76 -15.97 -6.61 6.25
C LYS A 76 -16.04 -8.07 6.67
N ALA A 77 -17.04 -8.81 6.21
CA ALA A 77 -17.16 -10.25 6.45
C ALA A 77 -15.95 -11.00 5.86
N LEU A 78 -15.55 -10.70 4.63
CA LEU A 78 -14.35 -11.25 4.01
C LEU A 78 -13.10 -10.96 4.86
N SER A 79 -12.91 -9.73 5.30
CA SER A 79 -11.76 -9.35 6.14
C SER A 79 -11.75 -10.14 7.45
N ILE A 80 -12.89 -10.29 8.13
CA ILE A 80 -13.00 -11.08 9.36
C ILE A 80 -12.60 -12.54 9.08
N LEU A 81 -13.10 -13.12 8.00
CA LEU A 81 -12.78 -14.49 7.60
C LEU A 81 -11.27 -14.66 7.35
N LEU A 82 -10.68 -13.80 6.50
CA LEU A 82 -9.28 -13.93 6.09
C LEU A 82 -8.31 -13.71 7.27
N PHE A 83 -8.60 -12.76 8.16
CA PHE A 83 -7.75 -12.53 9.34
C PHE A 83 -7.95 -13.55 10.46
N SER A 84 -9.00 -14.37 10.41
CA SER A 84 -9.19 -15.45 11.39
C SER A 84 -8.30 -16.67 11.12
N GLU A 85 -7.76 -16.81 9.91
CA GLU A 85 -7.00 -18.00 9.49
C GLU A 85 -5.89 -17.62 8.49
N PRO A 86 -4.61 -17.73 8.87
CA PRO A 86 -3.48 -17.34 8.02
C PRO A 86 -3.45 -18.05 6.67
N ALA A 87 -3.93 -19.30 6.60
CA ALA A 87 -3.98 -20.06 5.35
C ALA A 87 -4.96 -19.43 4.34
N LEU A 88 -6.16 -18.99 4.80
CA LEU A 88 -7.14 -18.32 3.95
C LEU A 88 -6.63 -16.96 3.48
N LEU A 89 -5.91 -16.23 4.34
CA LEU A 89 -5.28 -14.97 3.94
C LEU A 89 -4.23 -15.20 2.86
N ALA A 90 -3.36 -16.20 3.03
CA ALA A 90 -2.33 -16.55 2.05
C ALA A 90 -2.96 -16.98 0.72
N GLU A 91 -4.03 -17.78 0.74
CA GLU A 91 -4.79 -18.19 -0.44
C GLU A 91 -5.41 -17.00 -1.17
N HIS A 92 -6.01 -16.07 -0.41
CA HIS A 92 -6.60 -14.85 -0.98
C HIS A 92 -5.51 -13.96 -1.60
N GLU A 93 -4.40 -13.75 -0.90
CA GLU A 93 -3.26 -12.97 -1.41
C GLU A 93 -2.69 -13.61 -2.69
N ALA A 94 -2.48 -14.92 -2.71
CA ALA A 94 -2.02 -15.64 -3.91
C ALA A 94 -2.97 -15.50 -5.11
N TYR A 95 -4.26 -15.39 -4.86
CA TYR A 95 -5.26 -15.18 -5.92
C TYR A 95 -5.34 -13.74 -6.41
N ILE A 96 -5.31 -12.76 -5.49
CA ILE A 96 -5.65 -11.36 -5.82
C ILE A 96 -4.41 -10.51 -6.18
N LEU A 97 -3.27 -10.72 -5.52
CA LEU A 97 -2.08 -9.89 -5.74
C LEU A 97 -1.57 -9.91 -7.19
N PRO A 98 -1.50 -11.05 -7.90
CA PRO A 98 -1.06 -11.03 -9.31
C PRO A 98 -1.98 -10.18 -10.20
N LYS A 99 -3.27 -10.14 -9.93
CA LYS A 99 -4.25 -9.36 -10.68
C LYS A 99 -4.09 -7.86 -10.41
N ILE A 100 -3.84 -7.51 -9.15
CA ILE A 100 -3.53 -6.14 -8.75
C ILE A 100 -2.23 -5.67 -9.42
N GLU A 101 -1.19 -6.51 -9.42
CA GLU A 101 0.09 -6.19 -10.06
C GLU A 101 -0.06 -5.93 -11.56
N VAL A 102 -0.82 -6.77 -12.26
CA VAL A 102 -1.09 -6.57 -13.71
C VAL A 102 -1.79 -5.23 -13.95
N CYS A 103 -2.81 -4.91 -13.14
CA CYS A 103 -3.52 -3.63 -13.25
C CYS A 103 -2.60 -2.45 -12.97
N ILE A 104 -1.76 -2.51 -11.93
CA ILE A 104 -0.80 -1.46 -11.60
C ILE A 104 0.23 -1.29 -12.73
N ARG A 105 0.79 -2.38 -13.29
CA ARG A 105 1.74 -2.29 -14.42
C ARG A 105 1.12 -1.62 -15.64
N ASN A 106 -0.14 -1.92 -15.94
CA ASN A 106 -0.85 -1.26 -17.04
C ASN A 106 -0.99 0.25 -16.78
N LEU A 107 -1.36 0.65 -15.56
CA LEU A 107 -1.45 2.06 -15.18
C LEU A 107 -0.08 2.77 -15.24
N ILE A 108 0.98 2.13 -14.77
CA ILE A 108 2.35 2.66 -14.88
C ILE A 108 2.73 2.85 -16.36
N LYS A 109 2.50 1.82 -17.18
CA LYS A 109 2.79 1.89 -18.61
C LYS A 109 2.03 3.03 -19.31
N THR A 110 0.74 3.15 -19.04
CA THR A 110 -0.10 4.23 -19.57
C THR A 110 0.44 5.59 -19.13
N ALA A 111 0.71 5.78 -17.84
CA ALA A 111 1.23 7.04 -17.31
C ALA A 111 2.57 7.43 -17.96
N LEU A 112 3.49 6.48 -18.11
CA LEU A 112 4.80 6.73 -18.75
C LEU A 112 4.69 6.99 -20.27
N THR A 113 3.67 6.43 -20.91
CA THR A 113 3.44 6.65 -22.37
C THR A 113 2.78 8.01 -22.61
N GLU A 114 1.78 8.35 -21.81
CA GLU A 114 1.03 9.60 -21.97
C GLU A 114 1.79 10.83 -21.44
N GLN A 115 2.60 10.62 -20.40
CA GLN A 115 3.34 11.68 -19.70
C GLN A 115 4.81 11.30 -19.45
N PRO A 116 5.62 11.10 -20.51
CA PRO A 116 6.97 10.52 -20.42
C PRO A 116 7.94 11.34 -19.55
N ASN A 117 7.70 12.64 -19.43
CA ASN A 117 8.53 13.54 -18.63
C ASN A 117 8.09 13.65 -17.16
N ARG A 118 7.03 12.95 -16.76
CA ARG A 118 6.54 12.96 -15.39
C ARG A 118 6.90 11.66 -14.67
N PRO A 119 7.60 11.73 -13.54
CA PRO A 119 7.84 10.53 -12.76
C PRO A 119 6.54 9.95 -12.19
N VAL A 120 6.49 8.63 -12.11
CA VAL A 120 5.35 7.89 -11.54
C VAL A 120 5.68 7.50 -10.11
N VAL A 121 4.72 7.68 -9.22
CA VAL A 121 4.80 7.29 -7.80
C VAL A 121 3.81 6.19 -7.53
N LEU A 122 4.28 5.01 -7.16
CA LEU A 122 3.43 3.92 -6.71
C LEU A 122 3.27 4.00 -5.19
N ASN A 123 2.13 4.51 -4.75
CA ASN A 123 1.76 4.65 -3.34
C ASN A 123 1.18 3.32 -2.82
N ALA A 124 2.01 2.47 -2.22
CA ALA A 124 1.62 1.14 -1.76
C ALA A 124 2.17 0.83 -0.34
N PRO A 125 1.30 0.67 0.68
CA PRO A 125 1.75 0.31 2.04
C PRO A 125 2.43 -1.06 2.10
N THR A 126 1.98 -1.99 1.28
CA THR A 126 2.42 -3.40 1.23
C THR A 126 3.16 -3.74 -0.05
N LEU A 127 3.87 -2.77 -0.63
CA LEU A 127 4.64 -2.94 -1.87
C LEU A 127 5.62 -4.13 -1.79
N HIS A 128 6.18 -4.41 -0.61
CA HIS A 128 7.07 -5.55 -0.35
C HIS A 128 6.43 -6.93 -0.61
N LYS A 129 5.11 -7.02 -0.68
CA LYS A 129 4.39 -8.27 -1.04
C LYS A 129 4.27 -8.48 -2.54
N THR A 130 4.78 -7.57 -3.34
CA THR A 130 4.66 -7.56 -4.80
C THR A 130 6.03 -7.57 -5.46
N SER A 131 6.10 -8.06 -6.69
CA SER A 131 7.32 -8.01 -7.50
C SER A 131 7.67 -6.58 -7.95
N LEU A 132 6.74 -5.63 -7.86
CA LEU A 132 6.92 -4.22 -8.24
C LEU A 132 8.00 -3.50 -7.41
N THR A 133 8.32 -4.00 -6.21
CA THR A 133 9.41 -3.48 -5.37
C THR A 133 10.74 -3.42 -6.14
N SER A 134 11.07 -4.47 -6.90
CA SER A 134 12.32 -4.56 -7.66
C SER A 134 12.31 -3.73 -8.96
N GLU A 135 11.13 -3.33 -9.42
CA GLU A 135 10.95 -2.50 -10.63
C GLU A 135 11.11 -1.00 -10.33
N CYS A 136 10.97 -0.59 -9.06
CA CYS A 136 11.15 0.81 -8.67
C CYS A 136 12.62 1.26 -8.80
N SER A 137 12.84 2.51 -9.24
CA SER A 137 14.16 3.16 -9.21
C SER A 137 14.70 3.19 -7.78
N PHE A 138 13.86 3.63 -6.86
CA PHE A 138 14.09 3.54 -5.42
C PHE A 138 12.76 3.54 -4.66
N ILE A 139 12.79 3.21 -3.37
CA ILE A 139 11.63 3.24 -2.48
C ILE A 139 11.81 4.35 -1.46
N LEU A 140 10.89 5.29 -1.46
CA LEU A 140 10.76 6.32 -0.44
C LEU A 140 9.95 5.77 0.74
N TYR A 141 10.62 5.45 1.84
CA TYR A 141 9.98 4.85 3.00
C TYR A 141 9.75 5.86 4.13
N ILE A 142 8.49 6.16 4.42
CA ILE A 142 8.12 7.17 5.44
C ILE A 142 8.01 6.51 6.82
N LYS A 143 8.81 7.01 7.77
CA LYS A 143 8.80 6.63 9.18
C LYS A 143 8.27 7.76 10.06
N ALA A 144 7.72 7.44 11.20
CA ALA A 144 7.46 8.43 12.24
C ALA A 144 7.61 7.78 13.64
N PRO A 145 7.96 8.56 14.67
CA PRO A 145 8.01 8.08 16.05
C PRO A 145 6.69 7.43 16.47
N PHE A 146 6.79 6.38 17.29
CA PHE A 146 5.64 5.58 17.69
C PHE A 146 4.52 6.42 18.32
N LEU A 147 4.87 7.31 19.25
CA LEU A 147 3.88 8.17 19.93
C LEU A 147 3.17 9.12 18.96
N ILE A 148 3.90 9.69 17.99
CA ILE A 148 3.31 10.55 16.97
C ILE A 148 2.33 9.77 16.09
N ARG A 149 2.69 8.55 15.70
CA ARG A 149 1.81 7.66 14.93
C ARG A 149 0.55 7.32 15.73
N LEU A 150 0.70 7.05 17.04
CA LEU A 150 -0.41 6.70 17.92
C LEU A 150 -1.41 7.86 18.04
N ILE A 151 -0.93 9.08 18.26
CA ILE A 151 -1.77 10.30 18.32
C ILE A 151 -2.47 10.53 16.98
N ARG A 152 -1.74 10.45 15.87
CA ARG A 152 -2.30 10.61 14.52
C ARG A 152 -3.34 9.53 14.21
N GLY A 153 -3.08 8.28 14.57
CA GLY A 153 -4.00 7.17 14.38
C GLY A 153 -5.28 7.34 15.20
N LYS A 154 -5.17 7.79 16.45
CA LYS A 154 -6.34 8.09 17.29
C LYS A 154 -7.21 9.18 16.68
N LYS A 155 -6.58 10.27 16.19
CA LYS A 155 -7.30 11.39 15.57
C LYS A 155 -7.96 11.00 14.24
N ARG A 156 -7.29 10.18 13.42
CA ARG A 156 -7.76 9.79 12.08
C ARG A 156 -8.87 8.73 12.14
N ASP A 157 -8.64 7.66 12.93
CA ASP A 157 -9.44 6.43 12.89
C ASP A 157 -10.44 6.34 14.04
N GLY A 158 -10.30 7.15 15.10
CA GLY A 158 -11.13 7.07 16.31
C GLY A 158 -10.93 5.80 17.14
N LEU A 159 -10.08 4.87 16.68
CA LEU A 159 -9.90 3.56 17.29
C LEU A 159 -9.29 3.64 18.70
N PRO A 160 -9.62 2.68 19.60
CA PRO A 160 -8.93 2.52 20.87
C PRO A 160 -7.42 2.29 20.69
N PHE A 161 -6.62 2.77 21.64
CA PHE A 161 -5.15 2.65 21.56
C PHE A 161 -4.69 1.19 21.44
N CYS A 162 -5.34 0.25 22.11
CA CYS A 162 -5.01 -1.17 22.03
C CYS A 162 -5.08 -1.70 20.57
N ARG A 163 -6.11 -1.32 19.81
CA ARG A 163 -6.26 -1.70 18.40
C ARG A 163 -5.20 -1.03 17.50
N LEU A 164 -4.86 0.22 17.79
CA LEU A 164 -3.80 0.92 17.07
C LEU A 164 -2.42 0.29 17.32
N ILE A 165 -2.13 -0.05 18.57
CA ILE A 165 -0.89 -0.74 18.96
C ILE A 165 -0.81 -2.10 18.28
N ALA A 166 -1.89 -2.91 18.33
CA ALA A 166 -1.93 -4.21 17.64
C ALA A 166 -1.63 -4.08 16.14
N ARG A 167 -2.25 -3.09 15.44
CA ARG A 167 -1.97 -2.79 14.03
C ARG A 167 -0.50 -2.42 13.82
N PHE A 168 0.10 -1.62 14.69
CA PHE A 168 1.50 -1.20 14.54
C PHE A 168 2.48 -2.35 14.78
N LEU A 169 2.15 -3.26 15.70
CA LEU A 169 2.95 -4.47 15.94
C LEU A 169 2.92 -5.41 14.73
N GLN A 170 1.77 -5.58 14.08
CA GLN A 170 1.67 -6.38 12.83
C GLN A 170 2.51 -5.81 11.67
N GLN A 171 2.80 -4.51 11.69
CA GLN A 171 3.59 -3.83 10.66
C GLN A 171 5.07 -3.64 11.05
N ARG A 172 5.49 -4.18 12.20
CA ARG A 172 6.83 -3.96 12.75
C ARG A 172 7.93 -4.38 11.78
N ASP A 173 7.73 -5.50 11.11
CA ASP A 173 8.74 -6.16 10.30
C ASP A 173 8.70 -5.74 8.81
N PHE A 174 7.73 -4.90 8.40
CA PHE A 174 7.61 -4.47 6.99
C PHE A 174 8.89 -3.81 6.46
N PHE A 175 9.55 -2.99 7.27
CA PHE A 175 10.80 -2.35 6.83
C PHE A 175 11.92 -3.37 6.58
N ALA A 176 12.04 -4.39 7.43
CA ALA A 176 13.01 -5.46 7.24
C ALA A 176 12.73 -6.28 5.97
N GLN A 177 11.45 -6.48 5.64
CA GLN A 177 11.04 -7.18 4.42
C GLN A 177 11.43 -6.41 3.15
N TYR A 178 11.43 -5.07 3.18
CA TYR A 178 11.97 -4.29 2.07
C TYR A 178 13.47 -4.44 1.91
N LEU A 179 14.22 -4.45 3.03
CA LEU A 179 15.69 -4.61 3.00
C LEU A 179 16.11 -5.97 2.42
N SER A 180 15.35 -7.03 2.70
CA SER A 180 15.64 -8.38 2.20
C SER A 180 15.50 -8.51 0.67
N GLN A 181 14.82 -7.58 0.01
CA GLN A 181 14.57 -7.60 -1.44
C GLN A 181 15.62 -6.83 -2.25
N ASN A 182 16.75 -6.44 -1.66
CA ASN A 182 17.81 -5.64 -2.32
C ASN A 182 17.28 -4.36 -3.01
N ALA A 183 16.19 -3.80 -2.51
CA ALA A 183 15.64 -2.55 -3.03
C ALA A 183 16.49 -1.36 -2.56
N ASP A 184 16.67 -0.36 -3.42
CA ASP A 184 17.25 0.92 -3.01
C ASP A 184 16.21 1.70 -2.18
N ILE A 185 16.42 1.77 -0.87
CA ILE A 185 15.45 2.35 0.07
C ILE A 185 16.02 3.61 0.71
N VAL A 186 15.29 4.70 0.54
CA VAL A 186 15.56 5.96 1.25
C VAL A 186 14.50 6.18 2.33
N SER A 187 14.91 6.13 3.60
CA SER A 187 13.97 6.34 4.70
C SER A 187 13.95 7.79 5.17
N VAL A 188 12.74 8.36 5.28
CA VAL A 188 12.51 9.72 5.75
C VAL A 188 11.67 9.72 7.03
N VAL A 189 12.19 10.38 8.08
CA VAL A 189 11.48 10.47 9.37
C VAL A 189 10.62 11.74 9.42
N ASN A 190 9.30 11.51 9.58
CA ASN A 190 8.28 12.54 9.76
C ASN A 190 7.98 12.77 11.25
N ALA A 191 8.85 13.49 11.93
CA ALA A 191 8.72 13.80 13.36
C ALA A 191 8.35 15.27 13.66
N ARG A 192 8.30 16.12 12.64
CA ARG A 192 8.10 17.57 12.77
C ARG A 192 6.91 18.05 11.93
N SER A 193 6.94 19.29 11.47
CA SER A 193 5.89 19.88 10.61
C SER A 193 5.86 19.28 9.20
N VAL A 194 4.72 19.46 8.52
CA VAL A 194 4.54 19.08 7.11
C VAL A 194 5.58 19.77 6.22
N GLN A 195 5.88 21.05 6.47
CA GLN A 195 6.91 21.78 5.71
C GLN A 195 8.30 21.15 5.86
N SER A 196 8.67 20.72 7.08
CA SER A 196 9.92 20.01 7.31
C SER A 196 9.98 18.68 6.55
N LEU A 197 8.85 17.96 6.47
CA LEU A 197 8.74 16.75 5.69
C LEU A 197 8.92 17.04 4.20
N ARG A 198 8.20 18.02 3.64
CA ARG A 198 8.30 18.44 2.22
C ARG A 198 9.75 18.77 1.85
N LYS A 199 10.46 19.57 2.65
CA LYS A 199 11.88 19.91 2.41
C LYS A 199 12.79 18.67 2.38
N LYS A 200 12.54 17.67 3.24
CA LYS A 200 13.31 16.42 3.24
C LYS A 200 13.04 15.61 1.98
N ILE A 201 11.78 15.53 1.57
CA ILE A 201 11.40 14.83 0.34
C ILE A 201 12.06 15.49 -0.88
N GLU A 202 12.01 16.80 -1.00
CA GLU A 202 12.66 17.53 -2.10
C GLU A 202 14.17 17.31 -2.15
N ARG A 203 14.81 17.20 -0.99
CA ARG A 203 16.25 16.87 -0.93
C ARG A 203 16.50 15.47 -1.50
N VAL A 204 15.76 14.48 -1.03
CA VAL A 204 15.89 13.08 -1.50
C VAL A 204 15.65 12.99 -3.00
N LEU A 205 14.63 13.65 -3.52
CA LEU A 205 14.33 13.65 -4.95
C LEU A 205 15.50 14.20 -5.77
N ARG A 206 16.05 15.37 -5.38
CA ARG A 206 17.24 15.96 -6.05
C ARG A 206 18.47 15.06 -5.98
N GLU A 207 18.74 14.42 -4.83
CA GLU A 207 19.85 13.48 -4.67
C GLU A 207 19.69 12.22 -5.55
N LYS A 208 18.46 11.85 -5.89
CA LYS A 208 18.13 10.72 -6.77
C LYS A 208 17.90 11.10 -8.25
N GLY A 209 18.02 12.39 -8.59
CA GLY A 209 17.89 12.86 -9.97
C GLY A 209 16.44 13.05 -10.45
N PHE A 210 15.53 13.34 -9.51
CA PHE A 210 14.10 13.58 -9.75
C PHE A 210 13.69 15.03 -9.48
#